data_5f21774c85613b00e1689eda3b5fe188
#
_entry.id   5f21774c85613b00e1689eda3b5fe188
#
_cell.length_a   1.000
_cell.length_b   1.000
_cell.length_c   1.000
_cell.angle_alpha   90.00
_cell.angle_beta   90.00
_cell.angle_gamma   90.00
#
_symmetry.space_group_name_H-M   'P 1'
#
loop_
_entity.id
_entity.type
_entity.pdbx_description
1 polymer ?
#
loop_
_entity_poly.entity_id
_entity_poly.type
_entity_poly.pdbx_seq_one_letter_code
_entity_poly.pdbx_strand_id
1 'polypeptide(L)'
;MGMDLGWIDRLGQLDFWKELLAGFEGLGPVAPILLAMVESFFPPLPLVAIVAINVAAHGGLLGFLYSWLGVAAGGTLMFLFWRRVVKRFFWRFASRSARLQRAQQWVNRFDTASLFMLAILPFTPTAFMHLAFGISDMSTKHYLCTVLLGKGVMVAMMAVFGQSLVSSLKNPVYLLLAIVLWGGMYWVSKWFCKKHDLH
;
A
#
# COMPACT_ATOMS: atom_id res chain seq x y z
N MET A 1 -16.52 14.56 -26.02
CA MET A 1 -16.01 13.19 -25.97
C MET A 1 -15.94 12.83 -24.48
N GLY A 2 -17.09 12.38 -23.93
CA GLY A 2 -17.22 12.03 -22.50
C GLY A 2 -16.43 10.76 -22.25
N MET A 3 -15.41 10.81 -21.37
CA MET A 3 -14.78 9.61 -20.85
C MET A 3 -15.84 8.85 -20.04
N ASP A 4 -16.19 7.67 -20.53
CA ASP A 4 -17.12 6.76 -19.87
C ASP A 4 -16.49 6.30 -18.54
N LEU A 5 -16.88 6.93 -17.43
CA LEU A 5 -16.37 6.62 -16.09
C LEU A 5 -16.99 5.35 -15.48
N GLY A 6 -17.77 4.61 -16.27
CA GLY A 6 -18.45 3.38 -15.84
C GLY A 6 -17.50 2.27 -15.36
N TRP A 7 -16.21 2.36 -15.67
CA TRP A 7 -15.21 1.44 -15.11
C TRP A 7 -14.90 1.69 -13.63
N ILE A 8 -15.06 2.95 -13.15
CA ILE A 8 -14.86 3.30 -11.73
C ILE A 8 -15.96 2.69 -10.87
N ASP A 9 -17.20 2.69 -11.35
CA ASP A 9 -18.35 2.08 -10.64
C ASP A 9 -18.17 0.55 -10.53
N ARG A 10 -17.54 -0.08 -11.51
CA ARG A 10 -17.23 -1.51 -11.49
C ARG A 10 -16.15 -1.88 -10.48
N LEU A 11 -15.22 -0.99 -10.17
CA LEU A 11 -14.19 -1.22 -9.14
C LEU A 11 -14.79 -1.40 -7.73
N GLY A 12 -15.99 -0.89 -7.48
CA GLY A 12 -16.74 -1.09 -6.24
C GLY A 12 -17.51 -2.41 -6.17
N GLN A 13 -17.60 -3.17 -7.27
CA GLN A 13 -18.41 -4.39 -7.34
C GLN A 13 -17.55 -5.62 -7.13
N LEU A 14 -17.91 -6.44 -6.12
CA LEU A 14 -17.22 -7.71 -5.81
C LEU A 14 -17.19 -8.68 -6.99
N ASP A 15 -18.23 -8.66 -7.83
CA ASP A 15 -18.36 -9.56 -8.97
C ASP A 15 -17.36 -9.23 -10.08
N PHE A 16 -17.05 -7.95 -10.30
CA PHE A 16 -15.97 -7.53 -11.19
C PHE A 16 -14.62 -8.16 -10.78
N TRP A 17 -14.30 -8.14 -9.49
CA TRP A 17 -13.05 -8.71 -8.99
C TRP A 17 -13.03 -10.24 -9.07
N LYS A 18 -14.17 -10.89 -8.88
CA LYS A 18 -14.29 -12.36 -9.07
C LYS A 18 -14.11 -12.74 -10.53
N GLU A 19 -14.75 -12.02 -11.46
CA GLU A 19 -14.57 -12.24 -12.90
C GLU A 19 -13.12 -12.01 -13.33
N LEU A 20 -12.50 -10.96 -12.80
CA LEU A 20 -11.09 -10.66 -13.06
C LEU A 20 -10.19 -11.83 -12.59
N LEU A 21 -10.42 -12.35 -11.38
CA LEU A 21 -9.68 -13.50 -10.84
C LEU A 21 -9.96 -14.78 -11.62
N ALA A 22 -11.22 -15.03 -12.00
CA ALA A 22 -11.59 -16.20 -12.82
C ALA A 22 -10.91 -16.15 -14.20
N GLY A 23 -10.78 -14.96 -14.80
CA GLY A 23 -10.02 -14.76 -16.04
C GLY A 23 -8.54 -15.10 -15.92
N PHE A 24 -8.00 -15.13 -14.71
CA PHE A 24 -6.60 -15.45 -14.40
C PHE A 24 -6.41 -16.85 -13.80
N GLU A 25 -7.44 -17.71 -13.77
CA GLU A 25 -7.35 -19.08 -13.20
C GLU A 25 -6.18 -19.90 -13.77
N GLY A 26 -5.83 -19.68 -15.05
CA GLY A 26 -4.66 -20.30 -15.69
C GLY A 26 -3.30 -19.84 -15.17
N LEU A 27 -3.22 -18.72 -14.44
CA LEU A 27 -1.97 -18.17 -13.90
C LEU A 27 -1.68 -18.62 -12.45
N GLY A 28 -2.58 -19.35 -11.81
CA GLY A 28 -2.42 -19.87 -10.46
C GLY A 28 -2.04 -18.74 -9.46
N PRO A 29 -0.97 -18.90 -8.63
CA PRO A 29 -0.59 -17.92 -7.62
C PRO A 29 -0.07 -16.60 -8.18
N VAL A 30 0.25 -16.53 -9.47
CA VAL A 30 0.80 -15.32 -10.11
C VAL A 30 -0.25 -14.23 -10.21
N ALA A 31 -1.51 -14.58 -10.49
CA ALA A 31 -2.60 -13.62 -10.65
C ALA A 31 -2.84 -12.75 -9.40
N PRO A 32 -3.03 -13.31 -8.20
CA PRO A 32 -3.22 -12.50 -6.99
C PRO A 32 -2.00 -11.65 -6.63
N ILE A 33 -0.78 -12.12 -6.94
CA ILE A 33 0.46 -11.35 -6.75
C ILE A 33 0.48 -10.16 -7.71
N LEU A 34 0.19 -10.36 -9.00
CA LEU A 34 0.16 -9.29 -9.99
C LEU A 34 -0.93 -8.26 -9.67
N LEU A 35 -2.09 -8.69 -9.21
CA LEU A 35 -3.17 -7.78 -8.82
C LEU A 35 -2.75 -6.86 -7.68
N ALA A 36 -2.13 -7.42 -6.64
CA ALA A 36 -1.60 -6.62 -5.53
C ALA A 36 -0.38 -5.75 -5.93
N MET A 37 0.40 -6.17 -6.92
CA MET A 37 1.52 -5.40 -7.45
C MET A 37 1.05 -4.16 -8.21
N VAL A 38 -0.01 -4.28 -9.00
CA VAL A 38 -0.56 -3.18 -9.83
C VAL A 38 -1.06 -2.02 -8.96
N GLU A 39 -1.54 -2.27 -7.73
CA GLU A 39 -1.94 -1.22 -6.79
C GLU A 39 -0.82 -0.20 -6.54
N SER A 40 0.42 -0.65 -6.47
CA SER A 40 1.57 0.25 -6.25
C SER A 40 1.78 1.28 -7.37
N PHE A 41 1.25 1.01 -8.56
CA PHE A 41 1.30 1.91 -9.73
C PHE A 41 0.02 2.74 -9.88
N PHE A 42 -1.11 2.21 -9.41
CA PHE A 42 -2.42 2.84 -9.52
C PHE A 42 -3.02 3.10 -8.13
N PRO A 43 -2.69 4.23 -7.49
CA PRO A 43 -3.16 4.56 -6.14
C PRO A 43 -4.69 4.55 -5.94
N PRO A 44 -5.54 4.75 -6.96
CA PRO A 44 -7.00 4.64 -6.79
C PRO A 44 -7.49 3.22 -6.51
N LEU A 45 -6.66 2.18 -6.74
CA LEU A 45 -7.05 0.80 -6.45
C LEU A 45 -7.11 0.56 -4.93
N PRO A 46 -8.23 0.03 -4.42
CA PRO A 46 -8.38 -0.20 -2.98
C PRO A 46 -7.63 -1.46 -2.55
N LEU A 47 -6.41 -1.30 -2.03
CA LEU A 47 -5.58 -2.44 -1.55
C LEU A 47 -6.33 -3.35 -0.58
N VAL A 48 -7.17 -2.77 0.30
CA VAL A 48 -7.99 -3.54 1.25
C VAL A 48 -8.90 -4.54 0.52
N ALA A 49 -9.53 -4.11 -0.58
CA ALA A 49 -10.38 -4.99 -1.38
C ALA A 49 -9.57 -6.09 -2.05
N ILE A 50 -8.39 -5.76 -2.60
CA ILE A 50 -7.49 -6.74 -3.22
C ILE A 50 -7.05 -7.80 -2.19
N VAL A 51 -6.64 -7.38 -1.00
CA VAL A 51 -6.23 -8.30 0.08
C VAL A 51 -7.42 -9.16 0.52
N ALA A 52 -8.62 -8.57 0.70
CA ALA A 52 -9.81 -9.31 1.10
C ALA A 52 -10.20 -10.37 0.05
N ILE A 53 -10.11 -10.05 -1.24
CA ILE A 53 -10.38 -10.99 -2.34
C ILE A 53 -9.36 -12.12 -2.34
N ASN A 54 -8.05 -11.81 -2.21
CA ASN A 54 -7.01 -12.81 -2.13
C ASN A 54 -7.20 -13.75 -0.94
N VAL A 55 -7.59 -13.21 0.21
CA VAL A 55 -7.91 -14.00 1.41
C VAL A 55 -9.16 -14.87 1.20
N ALA A 56 -10.20 -14.33 0.57
CA ALA A 56 -11.43 -15.08 0.29
C ALA A 56 -11.20 -16.23 -0.71
N ALA A 57 -10.35 -16.01 -1.72
CA ALA A 57 -10.06 -16.98 -2.77
C ALA A 57 -9.06 -18.08 -2.33
N HIS A 58 -8.03 -17.72 -1.53
CA HIS A 58 -6.90 -18.62 -1.25
C HIS A 58 -6.75 -18.94 0.24
N GLY A 59 -7.64 -18.42 1.10
CA GLY A 59 -7.54 -18.53 2.56
C GLY A 59 -6.59 -17.50 3.19
N GLY A 60 -6.65 -17.41 4.53
CA GLY A 60 -5.98 -16.33 5.26
C GLY A 60 -4.47 -16.24 5.03
N LEU A 61 -3.76 -17.37 5.12
CA LEU A 61 -2.30 -17.39 5.01
C LEU A 61 -1.81 -17.16 3.57
N LEU A 62 -2.34 -17.90 2.60
CA LEU A 62 -1.91 -17.74 1.20
C LEU A 62 -2.37 -16.41 0.62
N GLY A 63 -3.57 -15.95 0.94
CA GLY A 63 -4.07 -14.64 0.52
C GLY A 63 -3.20 -13.51 1.08
N PHE A 64 -2.76 -13.62 2.34
CA PHE A 64 -1.77 -12.70 2.93
C PHE A 64 -0.45 -12.74 2.18
N LEU A 65 0.14 -13.92 1.97
CA LEU A 65 1.45 -14.07 1.33
C LEU A 65 1.44 -13.52 -0.10
N TYR A 66 0.43 -13.84 -0.90
CA TYR A 66 0.32 -13.35 -2.28
C TYR A 66 0.16 -11.83 -2.32
N SER A 67 -0.67 -11.27 -1.45
CA SER A 67 -0.86 -9.82 -1.35
C SER A 67 0.42 -9.12 -0.90
N TRP A 68 1.10 -9.64 0.11
CA TRP A 68 2.35 -9.08 0.60
C TRP A 68 3.46 -9.13 -0.46
N LEU A 69 3.63 -10.26 -1.15
CA LEU A 69 4.61 -10.39 -2.24
C LEU A 69 4.33 -9.42 -3.38
N GLY A 70 3.05 -9.25 -3.75
CA GLY A 70 2.65 -8.30 -4.77
C GLY A 70 2.97 -6.85 -4.39
N VAL A 71 2.55 -6.42 -3.19
CA VAL A 71 2.83 -5.07 -2.67
C VAL A 71 4.34 -4.85 -2.50
N ALA A 72 5.08 -5.87 -2.04
CA ALA A 72 6.53 -5.81 -1.89
C ALA A 72 7.23 -5.64 -3.24
N ALA A 73 6.84 -6.42 -4.24
CA ALA A 73 7.40 -6.33 -5.60
C ALA A 73 7.06 -4.98 -6.26
N GLY A 74 5.79 -4.58 -6.25
CA GLY A 74 5.34 -3.31 -6.83
C GLY A 74 5.99 -2.10 -6.17
N GLY A 75 5.99 -2.06 -4.83
CA GLY A 75 6.62 -1.00 -4.07
C GLY A 75 8.13 -0.92 -4.28
N THR A 76 8.82 -2.07 -4.38
CA THR A 76 10.25 -2.11 -4.70
C THR A 76 10.52 -1.56 -6.10
N LEU A 77 9.75 -1.97 -7.10
CA LEU A 77 9.89 -1.47 -8.48
C LEU A 77 9.65 0.03 -8.55
N MET A 78 8.58 0.54 -7.92
CA MET A 78 8.29 1.98 -7.85
C MET A 78 9.41 2.75 -7.16
N PHE A 79 9.87 2.30 -6.00
CA PHE A 79 10.99 2.94 -5.31
C PHE A 79 12.25 2.98 -6.15
N LEU A 80 12.63 1.86 -6.79
CA LEU A 80 13.81 1.78 -7.66
C LEU A 80 13.67 2.66 -8.90
N PHE A 81 12.47 2.75 -9.48
CA PHE A 81 12.18 3.67 -10.57
C PHE A 81 12.46 5.12 -10.15
N TRP A 82 11.90 5.58 -9.02
CA TRP A 82 12.15 6.93 -8.50
C TRP A 82 13.62 7.13 -8.15
N ARG A 83 14.27 6.12 -7.56
CA ARG A 83 15.68 6.17 -7.16
C ARG A 83 16.63 6.26 -8.37
N ARG A 84 16.43 5.46 -9.40
CA ARG A 84 17.36 5.36 -10.53
C ARG A 84 17.06 6.35 -11.64
N VAL A 85 15.79 6.55 -11.94
CA VAL A 85 15.36 7.39 -13.08
C VAL A 85 15.16 8.82 -12.62
N VAL A 86 14.28 9.04 -11.64
CA VAL A 86 13.82 10.39 -11.30
C VAL A 86 14.83 11.14 -10.45
N LYS A 87 15.50 10.48 -9.49
CA LYS A 87 16.52 11.14 -8.65
C LYS A 87 17.59 11.81 -9.51
N ARG A 88 18.04 11.19 -10.59
CA ARG A 88 19.05 11.75 -11.50
C ARG A 88 18.57 13.04 -12.19
N PHE A 89 17.29 13.10 -12.61
CA PHE A 89 16.69 14.29 -13.18
C PHE A 89 16.33 15.32 -12.12
N PHE A 90 15.82 14.86 -10.98
CA PHE A 90 15.42 15.72 -9.86
C PHE A 90 16.55 16.61 -9.37
N TRP A 91 17.77 16.09 -9.23
CA TRP A 91 18.93 16.86 -8.79
C TRP A 91 19.28 18.03 -9.70
N ARG A 92 19.02 17.93 -11.00
CA ARG A 92 19.20 19.04 -11.94
C ARG A 92 18.29 20.23 -11.64
N PHE A 93 17.09 19.98 -11.13
CA PHE A 93 16.08 20.99 -10.84
C PHE A 93 16.07 21.38 -9.35
N ALA A 94 16.33 20.43 -8.45
CA ALA A 94 16.32 20.66 -7.01
C ALA A 94 17.40 21.66 -6.56
N SER A 95 18.57 21.65 -7.20
CA SER A 95 19.63 22.61 -6.94
C SER A 95 19.22 24.07 -7.19
N ARG A 96 18.18 24.28 -7.98
CA ARG A 96 17.65 25.62 -8.35
C ARG A 96 16.40 26.02 -7.56
N SER A 97 15.84 25.14 -6.72
CA SER A 97 14.59 25.40 -6.02
C SER A 97 14.73 25.17 -4.50
N ALA A 98 14.65 26.25 -3.74
CA ALA A 98 14.68 26.19 -2.27
C ALA A 98 13.52 25.37 -1.68
N ARG A 99 12.36 25.30 -2.37
CA ARG A 99 11.22 24.49 -1.93
C ARG A 99 11.52 22.99 -2.01
N LEU A 100 12.15 22.55 -3.10
CA LEU A 100 12.52 21.16 -3.31
C LEU A 100 13.62 20.71 -2.34
N GLN A 101 14.58 21.57 -2.05
CA GLN A 101 15.63 21.32 -1.04
C GLN A 101 15.03 21.16 0.36
N ARG A 102 14.07 22.01 0.75
CA ARG A 102 13.37 21.88 2.04
C ARG A 102 12.59 20.58 2.14
N ALA A 103 11.86 20.20 1.08
CA ALA A 103 11.12 18.92 1.04
C ALA A 103 12.06 17.72 1.21
N GLN A 104 13.23 17.74 0.55
CA GLN A 104 14.22 16.68 0.69
C GLN A 104 14.81 16.63 2.09
N GLN A 105 15.18 17.80 2.66
CA GLN A 105 15.68 17.88 4.04
C GLN A 105 14.65 17.36 5.05
N TRP A 106 13.37 17.63 4.80
CA TRP A 106 12.29 17.11 5.63
C TRP A 106 12.20 15.58 5.55
N VAL A 107 12.25 14.99 4.35
CA VAL A 107 12.25 13.52 4.18
C VAL A 107 13.49 12.88 4.82
N ASN A 108 14.66 13.53 4.73
CA ASN A 108 15.91 13.02 5.30
C ASN A 108 15.94 13.04 6.85
N ARG A 109 14.98 13.70 7.50
CA ARG A 109 14.82 13.66 8.97
C ARG A 109 14.09 12.42 9.47
N PHE A 110 13.46 11.66 8.57
CA PHE A 110 12.78 10.43 8.98
C PHE A 110 13.80 9.36 9.35
N ASP A 111 13.69 8.91 10.60
CA ASP A 111 14.42 7.75 11.10
C ASP A 111 13.72 6.43 10.71
N THR A 112 14.34 5.31 11.05
CA THR A 112 13.81 3.97 10.77
C THR A 112 12.44 3.74 11.41
N ALA A 113 12.25 4.21 12.65
CA ALA A 113 11.00 3.99 13.37
C ALA A 113 9.86 4.77 12.72
N SER A 114 10.09 6.02 12.34
CA SER A 114 9.11 6.85 11.63
C SER A 114 8.74 6.25 10.27
N LEU A 115 9.74 5.79 9.50
CA LEU A 115 9.51 5.14 8.22
C LEU A 115 8.70 3.84 8.38
N PHE A 116 9.03 3.02 9.38
CA PHE A 116 8.31 1.78 9.69
C PHE A 116 6.85 2.07 10.06
N MET A 117 6.61 3.07 10.91
CA MET A 117 5.26 3.51 11.27
C MET A 117 4.47 3.97 10.05
N LEU A 118 5.07 4.79 9.17
CA LEU A 118 4.44 5.20 7.92
C LEU A 118 4.10 4.01 7.02
N ALA A 119 4.96 3.00 6.98
CA ALA A 119 4.75 1.81 6.16
C ALA A 119 3.63 0.88 6.69
N ILE A 120 3.40 0.87 8.00
CA ILE A 120 2.30 0.10 8.62
C ILE A 120 0.95 0.78 8.38
N LEU A 121 0.90 2.12 8.30
CA LEU A 121 -0.35 2.85 8.21
C LEU A 121 -1.02 2.67 6.84
N PRO A 122 -2.26 2.14 6.78
CA PRO A 122 -2.96 1.88 5.53
C PRO A 122 -3.41 3.15 4.80
N PHE A 123 -3.45 4.28 5.51
CA PHE A 123 -3.88 5.58 4.97
C PHE A 123 -2.71 6.42 4.43
N THR A 124 -1.48 5.95 4.53
CA THR A 124 -0.32 6.63 3.95
C THR A 124 -0.34 6.43 2.43
N PRO A 125 -0.29 7.53 1.63
CA PRO A 125 -0.23 7.39 0.18
C PRO A 125 1.06 6.68 -0.24
N THR A 126 0.95 5.40 -0.59
CA THR A 126 2.08 4.51 -0.91
C THR A 126 2.96 5.08 -2.02
N ALA A 127 2.35 5.58 -3.10
CA ALA A 127 3.07 6.17 -4.22
C ALA A 127 3.90 7.40 -3.80
N PHE A 128 3.33 8.25 -2.93
CA PHE A 128 4.05 9.41 -2.39
C PHE A 128 5.25 8.98 -1.53
N MET A 129 5.09 7.95 -0.71
CA MET A 129 6.18 7.42 0.11
C MET A 129 7.32 6.88 -0.77
N HIS A 130 7.02 6.09 -1.80
CA HIS A 130 8.04 5.58 -2.72
C HIS A 130 8.75 6.70 -3.49
N LEU A 131 8.01 7.75 -3.91
CA LEU A 131 8.59 8.95 -4.52
C LEU A 131 9.51 9.68 -3.54
N ALA A 132 9.01 10.08 -2.38
CA ALA A 132 9.73 10.91 -1.41
C ALA A 132 11.04 10.24 -0.97
N PHE A 133 10.98 8.97 -0.54
CA PHE A 133 12.17 8.23 -0.13
C PHE A 133 13.02 7.77 -1.31
N GLY A 134 12.44 7.58 -2.49
CA GLY A 134 13.18 7.31 -3.72
C GLY A 134 14.17 8.42 -4.08
N ILE A 135 13.77 9.68 -3.92
CA ILE A 135 14.64 10.84 -4.17
C ILE A 135 15.50 11.27 -2.97
N SER A 136 15.25 10.73 -1.77
CA SER A 136 16.00 11.03 -0.54
C SER A 136 17.42 10.44 -0.55
N ASP A 137 18.21 10.72 0.50
CA ASP A 137 19.57 10.19 0.69
C ASP A 137 19.59 8.89 1.49
N MET A 138 18.42 8.40 1.95
CA MET A 138 18.31 7.13 2.67
C MET A 138 18.83 5.97 1.81
N SER A 139 19.58 5.03 2.41
CA SER A 139 20.12 3.88 1.68
C SER A 139 19.00 2.97 1.18
N THR A 140 19.17 2.42 -0.03
CA THR A 140 18.18 1.52 -0.66
C THR A 140 17.88 0.30 0.20
N LYS A 141 18.91 -0.33 0.79
CA LYS A 141 18.74 -1.52 1.63
C LYS A 141 17.91 -1.19 2.88
N HIS A 142 18.24 -0.08 3.54
CA HIS A 142 17.55 0.36 4.74
C HIS A 142 16.07 0.64 4.47
N TYR A 143 15.80 1.41 3.41
CA TYR A 143 14.43 1.70 2.99
C TYR A 143 13.63 0.42 2.70
N LEU A 144 14.18 -0.46 1.83
CA LEU A 144 13.48 -1.68 1.42
C LEU A 144 13.20 -2.59 2.62
N CYS A 145 14.19 -2.87 3.47
CA CYS A 145 13.98 -3.73 4.65
C CYS A 145 12.89 -3.17 5.56
N THR A 146 12.95 -1.87 5.87
CA THR A 146 11.97 -1.23 6.76
C THR A 146 10.56 -1.23 6.16
N VAL A 147 10.44 -0.88 4.86
CA VAL A 147 9.13 -0.81 4.19
C VAL A 147 8.56 -2.20 3.94
N LEU A 148 9.36 -3.18 3.55
CA LEU A 148 8.87 -4.55 3.35
C LEU A 148 8.31 -5.15 4.64
N LEU A 149 9.00 -4.95 5.77
CA LEU A 149 8.50 -5.38 7.08
C LEU A 149 7.24 -4.62 7.48
N GLY A 150 7.23 -3.29 7.37
CA GLY A 150 6.06 -2.47 7.70
C GLY A 150 4.84 -2.80 6.83
N LYS A 151 5.05 -2.97 5.51
CA LYS A 151 3.99 -3.42 4.61
C LYS A 151 3.52 -4.84 4.91
N GLY A 152 4.40 -5.72 5.37
CA GLY A 152 4.03 -7.05 5.84
C GLY A 152 3.04 -6.99 6.99
N VAL A 153 3.32 -6.15 8.01
CA VAL A 153 2.40 -5.92 9.13
C VAL A 153 1.09 -5.32 8.66
N MET A 154 1.13 -4.30 7.79
CA MET A 154 -0.07 -3.66 7.23
C MET A 154 -0.96 -4.67 6.48
N VAL A 155 -0.39 -5.47 5.58
CA VAL A 155 -1.13 -6.46 4.78
C VAL A 155 -1.66 -7.58 5.69
N ALA A 156 -0.91 -8.00 6.72
CA ALA A 156 -1.40 -8.97 7.70
C ALA A 156 -2.64 -8.45 8.44
N MET A 157 -2.62 -7.18 8.88
CA MET A 157 -3.79 -6.55 9.51
C MET A 157 -4.98 -6.47 8.54
N MET A 158 -4.74 -6.12 7.28
CA MET A 158 -5.78 -6.13 6.24
C MET A 158 -6.32 -7.54 5.97
N ALA A 159 -5.47 -8.57 5.97
CA ALA A 159 -5.87 -9.94 5.78
C ALA A 159 -6.78 -10.44 6.92
N VAL A 160 -6.41 -10.14 8.17
CA VAL A 160 -7.25 -10.42 9.34
C VAL A 160 -8.58 -9.69 9.26
N PHE A 161 -8.56 -8.42 8.85
CA PHE A 161 -9.79 -7.64 8.63
C PHE A 161 -10.66 -8.25 7.53
N GLY A 162 -10.08 -8.58 6.37
CA GLY A 162 -10.79 -9.21 5.25
C GLY A 162 -11.40 -10.55 5.64
N GLN A 163 -10.65 -11.39 6.38
CA GLN A 163 -11.17 -12.66 6.90
C GLN A 163 -12.29 -12.43 7.92
N SER A 164 -12.17 -11.41 8.76
CA SER A 164 -13.22 -11.04 9.74
C SER A 164 -14.49 -10.56 9.05
N LEU A 165 -14.39 -9.80 7.95
CA LEU A 165 -15.55 -9.40 7.15
C LEU A 165 -16.27 -10.60 6.55
N VAL A 166 -15.54 -11.55 5.96
CA VAL A 166 -16.11 -12.79 5.41
C VAL A 166 -16.76 -13.63 6.52
N SER A 167 -16.13 -13.70 7.69
CA SER A 167 -16.64 -14.46 8.85
C SER A 167 -17.80 -13.73 9.54
N SER A 168 -17.91 -12.41 9.45
CA SER A 168 -18.98 -11.62 10.06
C SER A 168 -20.36 -11.91 9.44
N LEU A 169 -20.38 -12.44 8.24
CA LEU A 169 -21.61 -12.98 7.64
C LEU A 169 -22.19 -14.14 8.47
N LYS A 170 -21.35 -14.81 9.29
CA LYS A 170 -21.74 -15.91 10.19
C LYS A 170 -21.81 -15.49 11.65
N ASN A 171 -21.07 -14.47 12.06
CA ASN A 171 -21.04 -14.01 13.47
C ASN A 171 -20.67 -12.52 13.56
N PRO A 172 -21.58 -11.64 14.06
CA PRO A 172 -21.38 -10.19 14.11
C PRO A 172 -20.24 -9.74 15.04
N VAL A 173 -19.74 -10.59 15.93
CA VAL A 173 -18.59 -10.26 16.81
C VAL A 173 -17.32 -9.96 16.00
N TYR A 174 -17.13 -10.63 14.87
CA TYR A 174 -15.96 -10.34 13.99
C TYR A 174 -16.05 -8.96 13.34
N LEU A 175 -17.25 -8.44 13.08
CA LEU A 175 -17.45 -7.08 12.58
C LEU A 175 -17.02 -6.04 13.63
N LEU A 176 -17.38 -6.25 14.90
CA LEU A 176 -16.96 -5.38 16.00
C LEU A 176 -15.44 -5.36 16.16
N LEU A 177 -14.80 -6.53 16.12
CA LEU A 177 -13.32 -6.63 16.17
C LEU A 177 -12.66 -5.89 15.00
N ALA A 178 -13.21 -6.01 13.79
CA ALA A 178 -12.71 -5.31 12.62
C ALA A 178 -12.81 -3.78 12.79
N ILE A 179 -13.96 -3.27 13.25
CA ILE A 179 -14.18 -1.84 13.49
C ILE A 179 -13.22 -1.29 14.56
N VAL A 180 -13.01 -2.04 15.67
CA VAL A 180 -12.10 -1.65 16.75
C VAL A 180 -10.65 -1.57 16.23
N LEU A 181 -10.20 -2.57 15.46
CA LEU A 181 -8.85 -2.58 14.88
C LEU A 181 -8.64 -1.41 13.93
N TRP A 182 -9.59 -1.16 13.03
CA TRP A 182 -9.49 -0.05 12.06
C TRP A 182 -9.60 1.31 12.74
N GLY A 183 -10.49 1.47 13.70
CA GLY A 183 -10.61 2.67 14.53
C GLY A 183 -9.33 2.96 15.30
N GLY A 184 -8.72 1.93 15.91
CA GLY A 184 -7.44 2.02 16.60
C GLY A 184 -6.32 2.45 15.65
N MET A 185 -6.21 1.83 14.46
CA MET A 185 -5.23 2.20 13.45
C MET A 185 -5.41 3.64 12.96
N TYR A 186 -6.65 4.06 12.71
CA TYR A 186 -6.94 5.45 12.32
C TYR A 186 -6.50 6.43 13.41
N TRP A 187 -6.77 6.11 14.67
CA TRP A 187 -6.38 6.96 15.80
C TRP A 187 -4.86 7.06 15.96
N VAL A 188 -4.15 5.93 15.86
CA VAL A 188 -2.68 5.88 15.86
C VAL A 188 -2.10 6.67 14.69
N SER A 189 -2.66 6.50 13.48
CA SER A 189 -2.27 7.27 12.29
C SER A 189 -2.41 8.77 12.52
N LYS A 190 -3.56 9.22 13.02
CA LYS A 190 -3.84 10.63 13.30
C LYS A 190 -2.91 11.20 14.38
N TRP A 191 -2.67 10.44 15.43
CA TRP A 191 -1.73 10.83 16.50
C TRP A 191 -0.30 10.97 15.97
N PHE A 192 0.14 9.99 15.16
CA PHE A 192 1.47 10.01 14.54
C PHE A 192 1.65 11.19 13.58
N CYS A 193 0.67 11.43 12.69
CA CYS A 193 0.69 12.56 11.77
C CYS A 193 0.75 13.90 12.53
N LYS A 194 0.00 14.03 13.63
CA LYS A 194 0.03 15.23 14.47
C LYS A 194 1.39 15.45 15.16
N LYS A 195 2.04 14.36 15.59
CA LYS A 195 3.35 14.42 16.27
C LYS A 195 4.48 14.83 15.32
N HIS A 196 4.36 14.54 14.03
CA HIS A 196 5.40 14.78 13.03
C HIS A 196 5.08 15.93 12.05
N ASP A 197 4.09 16.79 12.37
CA ASP A 197 3.66 17.93 11.52
C ASP A 197 3.41 17.54 10.05
N LEU A 198 2.75 16.39 9.84
CA LEU A 198 2.43 15.83 8.53
C LEU A 198 1.10 16.37 7.95
N HIS A 199 0.75 17.62 8.25
CA HIS A 199 -0.43 18.31 7.73
C HIS A 199 -0.09 19.25 6.57
#